data_edc277ebb7f4cd6d56f59d15f995bbd4
#
_entry.id   edc277ebb7f4cd6d56f59d15f995bbd4
#
_cell.length_a   1.000
_cell.length_b   1.000
_cell.length_c   1.000
_cell.angle_alpha   90.00
_cell.angle_beta   90.00
_cell.angle_gamma   90.00
#
_symmetry.space_group_name_H-M   'P 1'
#
loop_
_entity.id
_entity.type
_entity.pdbx_description
1 polymer ?
#
loop_
_entity_poly.entity_id
_entity_poly.type
_entity_poly.pdbx_seq_one_letter_code
_entity_poly.pdbx_strand_id
1 'polypeptide(L)'
;MIRLADLSGGRDNNLNLIRFLAAVAVLVSHATPIAIGAGVAEPLVAVTGHSLGTIALFIFFAISGFLITASFQRSSSHISFILARALRLMPGLIASLLLVAFLMGPFVTTQPVSSYFADWNVYAFVLRNTALFPLQYRLPGVFDGQPVEAVVGSIWTLKHEVLCYVGVFIAGLAGAWKNSLRAAGALALYAGVWTVGAMFADVVPYHAAKLLTLSMPFAIGVAFWIWRDRIVLHPVIFAALAAVAWAMAGTPLALPLFALALSYATFWLAYVPGGAVRRFNRLGDYSYGIYVYAFPLQGLVVYLFGPQTPLQNMGLAFVPTLLVSILSWHLVEQPAMARKAAILRLLGYGPRAPRLTDPDGLNVDPARRL
;
A
#
# COMPACT_ATOMS: atom_id res chain seq x y z
N MET A 1 -13.98 -22.77 17.38
CA MET A 1 -12.79 -22.04 16.89
C MET A 1 -13.27 -20.95 15.92
N ILE A 2 -12.80 -19.72 16.08
CA ILE A 2 -13.22 -18.57 15.25
C ILE A 2 -12.51 -18.67 13.89
N ARG A 3 -13.27 -18.63 12.80
CA ARG A 3 -12.72 -18.61 11.43
C ARG A 3 -12.58 -17.18 10.93
N LEU A 4 -11.64 -16.95 10.03
CA LEU A 4 -11.44 -15.64 9.42
C LEU A 4 -12.70 -15.16 8.67
N ALA A 5 -13.44 -16.05 8.05
CA ALA A 5 -14.71 -15.74 7.37
C ALA A 5 -15.76 -15.13 8.32
N ASP A 6 -15.85 -15.63 9.55
CA ASP A 6 -16.83 -15.19 10.54
C ASP A 6 -16.68 -13.71 10.90
N LEU A 7 -15.45 -13.18 10.78
CA LEU A 7 -15.07 -11.82 11.18
C LEU A 7 -14.83 -10.86 10.01
N SER A 8 -14.57 -11.39 8.80
CA SER A 8 -14.14 -10.57 7.64
C SER A 8 -15.30 -10.03 6.79
N GLY A 9 -16.56 -10.29 7.20
CA GLY A 9 -17.74 -9.84 6.46
C GLY A 9 -18.06 -8.35 6.58
N GLY A 10 -17.58 -7.69 7.63
CA GLY A 10 -17.92 -6.32 7.99
C GLY A 10 -16.74 -5.34 7.99
N ARG A 11 -17.01 -4.13 8.49
CA ARG A 11 -16.01 -3.08 8.72
C ARG A 11 -15.49 -3.05 10.16
N ASP A 12 -16.00 -3.89 11.04
CA ASP A 12 -15.59 -3.97 12.45
C ASP A 12 -14.32 -4.81 12.58
N ASN A 13 -13.17 -4.18 12.39
CA ASN A 13 -11.84 -4.77 12.43
C ASN A 13 -10.79 -3.72 12.80
N ASN A 14 -9.52 -4.15 12.98
CA ASN A 14 -8.40 -3.26 13.32
C ASN A 14 -7.49 -2.94 12.11
N LEU A 15 -7.90 -3.22 10.88
CA LEU A 15 -7.05 -3.03 9.69
C LEU A 15 -6.56 -1.59 9.54
N ASN A 16 -7.41 -0.60 9.87
CA ASN A 16 -7.02 0.81 9.80
C ASN A 16 -5.90 1.14 10.80
N LEU A 17 -5.99 0.66 12.03
CA LEU A 17 -4.94 0.84 13.03
C LEU A 17 -3.64 0.14 12.61
N ILE A 18 -3.72 -1.11 12.14
CA ILE A 18 -2.53 -1.86 11.71
C ILE A 18 -1.83 -1.15 10.54
N ARG A 19 -2.58 -0.64 9.57
CA ARG A 19 -2.02 0.14 8.46
C ARG A 19 -1.40 1.45 8.94
N PHE A 20 -2.03 2.12 9.90
CA PHE A 20 -1.46 3.33 10.52
C PHE A 20 -0.13 3.01 11.21
N LEU A 21 -0.09 1.97 12.04
CA LEU A 21 1.15 1.55 12.72
C LEU A 21 2.24 1.12 11.73
N ALA A 22 1.87 0.41 10.67
CA ALA A 22 2.81 0.05 9.60
C ALA A 22 3.36 1.29 8.87
N ALA A 23 2.53 2.32 8.61
CA ALA A 23 3.01 3.56 8.00
C ALA A 23 3.97 4.32 8.93
N VAL A 24 3.68 4.36 10.23
CA VAL A 24 4.60 4.92 11.24
C VAL A 24 5.90 4.11 11.29
N ALA A 25 5.83 2.79 11.21
CA ALA A 25 7.01 1.91 11.16
C ALA A 25 7.90 2.20 9.93
N VAL A 26 7.30 2.54 8.77
CA VAL A 26 8.06 3.00 7.59
C VAL A 26 8.77 4.32 7.87
N LEU A 27 8.09 5.29 8.50
CA LEU A 27 8.70 6.58 8.90
C LEU A 27 9.90 6.33 9.84
N VAL A 28 9.72 5.47 10.85
CA VAL A 28 10.79 5.10 11.79
C VAL A 28 11.98 4.49 11.07
N SER A 29 11.73 3.56 10.15
CA SER A 29 12.76 2.90 9.35
C SER A 29 13.55 3.88 8.48
N HIS A 30 12.86 4.84 7.85
CA HIS A 30 13.50 5.83 6.99
C HIS A 30 14.33 6.87 7.77
N ALA A 31 14.08 7.07 9.06
CA ALA A 31 14.81 8.05 9.84
C ALA A 31 16.33 7.77 9.90
N THR A 32 16.73 6.49 9.96
CA THR A 32 18.14 6.11 9.98
C THR A 32 18.87 6.55 8.70
N PRO A 33 18.49 6.11 7.49
CA PRO A 33 19.18 6.53 6.28
C PRO A 33 19.07 8.02 6.00
N ILE A 34 17.95 8.67 6.33
CA ILE A 34 17.76 10.10 6.05
C ILE A 34 18.60 10.97 6.99
N ALA A 35 18.73 10.60 8.26
CA ALA A 35 19.47 11.40 9.24
C ALA A 35 21.00 11.21 9.16
N ILE A 36 21.46 9.96 8.91
CA ILE A 36 22.89 9.61 9.05
C ILE A 36 23.47 8.87 7.83
N GLY A 37 22.68 8.69 6.75
CA GLY A 37 23.11 8.06 5.50
C GLY A 37 22.74 6.56 5.40
N ALA A 38 22.69 6.09 4.16
CA ALA A 38 22.21 4.74 3.81
C ALA A 38 23.14 3.58 4.24
N GLY A 39 24.34 3.85 4.74
CA GLY A 39 25.33 2.84 5.13
C GLY A 39 25.12 2.23 6.53
N VAL A 40 24.17 2.75 7.32
CA VAL A 40 23.93 2.29 8.68
C VAL A 40 22.71 1.37 8.72
N ALA A 41 22.94 0.12 9.16
CA ALA A 41 21.86 -0.85 9.32
C ALA A 41 20.97 -0.51 10.52
N GLU A 42 19.66 -0.70 10.36
CA GLU A 42 18.73 -0.59 11.48
C GLU A 42 18.98 -1.71 12.52
N PRO A 43 18.83 -1.44 13.82
CA PRO A 43 19.08 -2.42 14.87
C PRO A 43 18.26 -3.71 14.71
N LEU A 44 17.02 -3.60 14.17
CA LEU A 44 16.13 -4.74 14.00
C LEU A 44 16.63 -5.74 12.93
N VAL A 45 17.43 -5.28 11.96
CA VAL A 45 18.02 -6.15 10.93
C VAL A 45 18.92 -7.21 11.52
N ALA A 46 19.67 -6.87 12.58
CA ALA A 46 20.56 -7.83 13.27
C ALA A 46 19.78 -8.99 13.93
N VAL A 47 18.53 -8.75 14.34
CA VAL A 47 17.73 -9.74 15.06
C VAL A 47 16.81 -10.54 14.11
N THR A 48 16.19 -9.87 13.14
CA THR A 48 15.15 -10.48 12.30
C THR A 48 15.59 -10.73 10.86
N GLY A 49 16.75 -10.23 10.45
CA GLY A 49 17.18 -10.21 9.06
C GLY A 49 16.44 -9.17 8.18
N HIS A 50 15.48 -8.43 8.77
CA HIS A 50 14.62 -7.48 8.04
C HIS A 50 14.57 -6.13 8.74
N SER A 51 14.56 -5.04 7.95
CA SER A 51 14.29 -3.71 8.49
C SER A 51 12.82 -3.58 8.93
N LEU A 52 12.56 -2.65 9.86
CA LEU A 52 11.20 -2.34 10.29
C LEU A 52 10.32 -1.90 9.09
N GLY A 53 10.92 -1.17 8.13
CA GLY A 53 10.26 -0.81 6.88
C GLY A 53 9.86 -2.02 6.04
N THR A 54 10.73 -3.04 5.92
CA THR A 54 10.40 -4.29 5.20
C THR A 54 9.24 -5.02 5.86
N ILE A 55 9.24 -5.13 7.19
CA ILE A 55 8.15 -5.75 7.96
C ILE A 55 6.84 -4.99 7.71
N ALA A 56 6.87 -3.67 7.78
CA ALA A 56 5.70 -2.83 7.50
C ALA A 56 5.18 -3.00 6.07
N LEU A 57 6.07 -3.07 5.08
CA LEU A 57 5.68 -3.34 3.69
C LEU A 57 5.02 -4.70 3.53
N PHE A 58 5.51 -5.74 4.20
CA PHE A 58 4.89 -7.07 4.16
C PHE A 58 3.48 -7.05 4.75
N ILE A 59 3.26 -6.31 5.83
CA ILE A 59 1.93 -6.08 6.40
C ILE A 59 1.01 -5.38 5.38
N PHE A 60 1.48 -4.30 4.74
CA PHE A 60 0.70 -3.61 3.71
C PHE A 60 0.35 -4.52 2.54
N PHE A 61 1.32 -5.27 2.02
CA PHE A 61 1.10 -6.16 0.89
C PHE A 61 0.17 -7.32 1.23
N ALA A 62 0.27 -7.92 2.42
CA ALA A 62 -0.67 -8.95 2.88
C ALA A 62 -2.11 -8.41 2.97
N ILE A 63 -2.29 -7.26 3.61
CA ILE A 63 -3.62 -6.59 3.70
C ILE A 63 -4.12 -6.23 2.30
N SER A 64 -3.27 -5.70 1.43
CA SER A 64 -3.63 -5.37 0.04
C SER A 64 -4.08 -6.61 -0.72
N GLY A 65 -3.34 -7.72 -0.68
CA GLY A 65 -3.73 -8.96 -1.35
C GLY A 65 -5.12 -9.46 -0.93
N PHE A 66 -5.40 -9.42 0.37
CA PHE A 66 -6.70 -9.79 0.92
C PHE A 66 -7.83 -8.86 0.46
N LEU A 67 -7.65 -7.55 0.63
CA LEU A 67 -8.69 -6.56 0.31
C LEU A 67 -8.91 -6.37 -1.19
N ILE A 68 -7.85 -6.48 -2.01
CA ILE A 68 -7.94 -6.32 -3.46
C ILE A 68 -8.68 -7.50 -4.10
N THR A 69 -8.39 -8.72 -3.65
CA THR A 69 -9.13 -9.91 -4.13
C THR A 69 -10.60 -9.86 -3.71
N ALA A 70 -10.86 -9.46 -2.46
CA ALA A 70 -12.22 -9.20 -1.98
C ALA A 70 -12.93 -8.13 -2.83
N SER A 71 -12.23 -7.04 -3.15
CA SER A 71 -12.77 -5.96 -3.97
C SER A 71 -13.05 -6.42 -5.40
N PHE A 72 -12.19 -7.24 -6.01
CA PHE A 72 -12.42 -7.78 -7.34
C PHE A 72 -13.70 -8.63 -7.38
N GLN A 73 -13.85 -9.56 -6.44
CA GLN A 73 -15.03 -10.43 -6.38
C GLN A 73 -16.35 -9.71 -6.09
N ARG A 74 -16.28 -8.56 -5.35
CA ARG A 74 -17.48 -7.77 -4.98
C ARG A 74 -17.79 -6.65 -5.98
N SER A 75 -16.90 -6.38 -6.94
CA SER A 75 -17.10 -5.27 -7.88
C SER A 75 -18.17 -5.60 -8.91
N SER A 76 -19.07 -4.64 -9.16
CA SER A 76 -20.13 -4.75 -10.16
C SER A 76 -19.63 -4.80 -11.61
N SER A 77 -18.44 -4.26 -11.86
CA SER A 77 -17.77 -4.26 -13.17
C SER A 77 -16.26 -4.11 -13.00
N HIS A 78 -15.50 -4.48 -14.05
CA HIS A 78 -14.05 -4.30 -14.11
C HIS A 78 -13.66 -2.81 -14.00
N ILE A 79 -14.43 -1.91 -14.62
CA ILE A 79 -14.23 -0.46 -14.51
C ILE A 79 -14.42 0.02 -13.07
N SER A 80 -15.43 -0.51 -12.36
CA SER A 80 -15.65 -0.18 -10.94
C SER A 80 -14.48 -0.61 -10.06
N PHE A 81 -13.85 -1.76 -10.37
CA PHE A 81 -12.64 -2.22 -9.66
C PHE A 81 -11.45 -1.29 -9.91
N ILE A 82 -11.15 -1.00 -11.20
CA ILE A 82 -10.01 -0.13 -11.58
C ILE A 82 -10.18 1.26 -10.97
N LEU A 83 -11.37 1.86 -11.15
CA LEU A 83 -11.66 3.20 -10.62
C LEU A 83 -11.51 3.27 -9.09
N ALA A 84 -11.94 2.23 -8.37
CA ALA A 84 -11.76 2.19 -6.92
C ALA A 84 -10.29 2.21 -6.49
N ARG A 85 -9.40 1.59 -7.25
CA ARG A 85 -7.95 1.58 -6.97
C ARG A 85 -7.31 2.90 -7.38
N ALA A 86 -7.65 3.42 -8.55
CA ALA A 86 -7.17 4.72 -9.00
C ALA A 86 -7.55 5.84 -8.01
N LEU A 87 -8.81 5.91 -7.59
CA LEU A 87 -9.27 6.90 -6.61
C LEU A 87 -8.68 6.72 -5.20
N ARG A 88 -8.19 5.53 -4.88
CA ARG A 88 -7.52 5.26 -3.61
C ARG A 88 -6.06 5.72 -3.59
N LEU A 89 -5.34 5.59 -4.72
CA LEU A 89 -3.90 5.86 -4.78
C LEU A 89 -3.59 7.22 -5.41
N MET A 90 -4.16 7.52 -6.58
CA MET A 90 -3.71 8.66 -7.40
C MET A 90 -3.93 10.03 -6.76
N PRO A 91 -5.08 10.34 -6.14
CA PRO A 91 -5.30 11.69 -5.61
C PRO A 91 -4.29 12.09 -4.53
N GLY A 92 -4.04 11.21 -3.54
CA GLY A 92 -3.07 11.48 -2.49
C GLY A 92 -1.62 11.51 -3.00
N LEU A 93 -1.26 10.63 -3.97
CA LEU A 93 0.04 10.66 -4.62
C LEU A 93 0.26 11.98 -5.35
N ILE A 94 -0.66 12.38 -6.22
CA ILE A 94 -0.56 13.62 -6.99
C ILE A 94 -0.45 14.82 -6.05
N ALA A 95 -1.28 14.89 -5.01
CA ALA A 95 -1.23 15.97 -4.03
C ALA A 95 0.13 16.04 -3.33
N SER A 96 0.71 14.91 -2.94
CA SER A 96 2.05 14.88 -2.33
C SER A 96 3.14 15.33 -3.30
N LEU A 97 3.10 14.87 -4.55
CA LEU A 97 4.07 15.28 -5.58
C LEU A 97 3.98 16.78 -5.90
N LEU A 98 2.75 17.32 -6.00
CA LEU A 98 2.55 18.76 -6.19
C LEU A 98 3.06 19.58 -5.01
N LEU A 99 2.76 19.14 -3.77
CA LEU A 99 3.27 19.80 -2.57
C LEU A 99 4.80 19.79 -2.54
N VAL A 100 5.42 18.66 -2.85
CA VAL A 100 6.88 18.53 -2.86
C VAL A 100 7.51 19.37 -3.97
N ALA A 101 6.99 19.31 -5.20
CA ALA A 101 7.59 20.00 -6.34
C ALA A 101 7.36 21.52 -6.33
N PHE A 102 6.15 21.97 -5.94
CA PHE A 102 5.76 23.38 -6.13
C PHE A 102 5.66 24.18 -4.83
N LEU A 103 5.58 23.53 -3.66
CA LEU A 103 5.58 24.22 -2.38
C LEU A 103 6.91 24.02 -1.65
N MET A 104 7.35 22.79 -1.42
CA MET A 104 8.58 22.52 -0.68
C MET A 104 9.84 22.82 -1.51
N GLY A 105 9.89 22.36 -2.76
CA GLY A 105 11.07 22.46 -3.62
C GLY A 105 11.62 23.88 -3.78
N PRO A 106 10.80 24.91 -4.08
CA PRO A 106 11.26 26.30 -4.21
C PRO A 106 11.88 26.89 -2.94
N PHE A 107 11.49 26.39 -1.75
CA PHE A 107 12.07 26.85 -0.47
C PHE A 107 13.38 26.15 -0.11
N VAL A 108 13.62 24.96 -0.67
CA VAL A 108 14.73 24.08 -0.26
C VAL A 108 15.82 24.02 -1.33
N THR A 109 15.49 24.36 -2.59
CA THR A 109 16.46 24.32 -3.70
C THR A 109 17.63 25.27 -3.50
N THR A 110 18.85 24.83 -3.87
CA THR A 110 20.05 25.66 -3.93
C THR A 110 20.07 26.59 -5.16
N GLN A 111 19.15 26.39 -6.11
CA GLN A 111 19.05 27.18 -7.34
C GLN A 111 18.18 28.43 -7.12
N PRO A 112 18.38 29.52 -7.92
CA PRO A 112 17.45 30.62 -7.99
C PRO A 112 16.04 30.07 -8.33
N VAL A 113 14.99 30.58 -7.68
CA VAL A 113 13.60 30.10 -7.84
C VAL A 113 13.14 30.17 -9.32
N SER A 114 13.57 31.19 -10.07
CA SER A 114 13.30 31.31 -11.50
C SER A 114 13.92 30.18 -12.31
N SER A 115 15.16 29.80 -11.99
CA SER A 115 15.87 28.69 -12.64
C SER A 115 15.24 27.34 -12.29
N TYR A 116 14.84 27.16 -11.02
CA TYR A 116 14.13 25.98 -10.56
C TYR A 116 12.85 25.73 -11.38
N PHE A 117 12.00 26.76 -11.55
CA PHE A 117 10.77 26.64 -12.32
C PHE A 117 10.99 26.63 -13.85
N ALA A 118 12.16 27.08 -14.34
CA ALA A 118 12.53 26.93 -15.75
C ALA A 118 13.02 25.52 -16.10
N ASP A 119 13.40 24.71 -15.10
CA ASP A 119 13.88 23.35 -15.30
C ASP A 119 12.69 22.39 -15.54
N TRP A 120 12.67 21.76 -16.73
CA TRP A 120 11.67 20.75 -17.08
C TRP A 120 11.61 19.58 -16.10
N ASN A 121 12.70 19.25 -15.42
CA ASN A 121 12.73 18.12 -14.47
C ASN A 121 11.78 18.32 -13.28
N VAL A 122 11.39 19.55 -12.93
CA VAL A 122 10.40 19.83 -11.89
C VAL A 122 9.02 19.31 -12.30
N TYR A 123 8.63 19.55 -13.56
CA TYR A 123 7.35 19.09 -14.12
C TYR A 123 7.39 17.59 -14.43
N ALA A 124 8.51 17.13 -15.01
CA ALA A 124 8.74 15.72 -15.28
C ALA A 124 8.68 14.87 -14.00
N PHE A 125 9.14 15.39 -12.86
CA PHE A 125 9.03 14.74 -11.56
C PHE A 125 7.57 14.39 -11.22
N VAL A 126 6.65 15.34 -11.36
CA VAL A 126 5.22 15.09 -11.10
C VAL A 126 4.66 14.09 -12.10
N LEU A 127 4.92 14.27 -13.40
CA LEU A 127 4.37 13.41 -14.45
C LEU A 127 4.86 11.97 -14.33
N ARG A 128 6.18 11.76 -14.21
CA ARG A 128 6.80 10.44 -14.12
C ARG A 128 6.37 9.69 -12.87
N ASN A 129 6.36 10.36 -11.72
CA ASN A 129 5.99 9.74 -10.45
C ASN A 129 4.49 9.47 -10.36
N THR A 130 3.64 10.28 -11.00
CA THR A 130 2.20 9.97 -11.17
C THR A 130 2.00 8.74 -12.05
N ALA A 131 2.78 8.60 -13.14
CA ALA A 131 2.75 7.42 -14.00
C ALA A 131 3.42 6.19 -13.35
N LEU A 132 4.13 6.35 -12.24
CA LEU A 132 4.92 5.32 -11.54
C LEU A 132 6.01 4.68 -12.41
N PHE A 133 6.36 5.31 -13.54
CA PHE A 133 7.40 4.84 -14.46
C PHE A 133 7.83 5.89 -15.51
N PRO A 134 9.16 6.09 -15.71
CA PRO A 134 10.24 5.78 -14.77
C PRO A 134 10.17 6.69 -13.53
N LEU A 135 10.49 6.17 -12.35
CA LEU A 135 10.47 6.98 -11.13
C LEU A 135 11.64 7.98 -11.11
N GLN A 136 11.35 9.21 -10.67
CA GLN A 136 12.32 10.26 -10.45
C GLN A 136 12.35 10.61 -8.97
N TYR A 137 13.50 10.42 -8.31
CA TYR A 137 13.61 10.59 -6.85
C TYR A 137 14.10 11.94 -6.43
N ARG A 138 14.76 12.71 -7.33
CA ARG A 138 15.40 14.00 -7.04
C ARG A 138 14.69 15.14 -7.76
N LEU A 139 14.77 16.32 -7.16
CA LEU A 139 14.41 17.60 -7.76
C LEU A 139 15.66 18.47 -7.87
N PRO A 140 15.75 19.38 -8.87
CA PRO A 140 16.90 20.22 -9.07
C PRO A 140 17.25 21.05 -7.83
N GLY A 141 18.46 20.89 -7.29
CA GLY A 141 18.96 21.63 -6.14
C GLY A 141 18.31 21.32 -4.80
N VAL A 142 17.34 20.38 -4.74
CA VAL A 142 16.62 20.06 -3.50
C VAL A 142 17.35 18.96 -2.74
N PHE A 143 17.71 19.24 -1.48
CA PHE A 143 18.46 18.36 -0.58
C PHE A 143 19.88 18.05 -1.04
N ASP A 144 20.47 18.88 -1.91
CA ASP A 144 21.86 18.74 -2.33
C ASP A 144 22.80 18.77 -1.10
N GLY A 145 23.72 17.81 -1.04
CA GLY A 145 24.66 17.66 0.07
C GLY A 145 24.10 17.06 1.35
N GLN A 146 22.83 16.67 1.39
CA GLN A 146 22.28 15.92 2.52
C GLN A 146 22.68 14.43 2.45
N PRO A 147 22.60 13.68 3.57
CA PRO A 147 22.87 12.24 3.58
C PRO A 147 22.03 11.45 2.57
N VAL A 148 20.81 11.92 2.29
CA VAL A 148 19.92 11.40 1.23
C VAL A 148 19.35 12.56 0.43
N GLU A 149 19.70 12.64 -0.86
CA GLU A 149 19.23 13.69 -1.77
C GLU A 149 17.90 13.35 -2.45
N ALA A 150 17.35 12.17 -2.21
CA ALA A 150 16.04 11.80 -2.71
C ALA A 150 14.93 12.55 -1.96
N VAL A 151 13.97 13.10 -2.70
CA VAL A 151 12.81 13.82 -2.11
C VAL A 151 11.63 12.90 -1.83
N VAL A 152 11.47 11.79 -2.57
CA VAL A 152 10.33 10.86 -2.48
C VAL A 152 10.80 9.40 -2.51
N GLY A 153 11.67 9.03 -1.58
CA GLY A 153 12.25 7.68 -1.56
C GLY A 153 11.25 6.55 -1.31
N SER A 154 10.11 6.80 -0.63
CA SER A 154 9.14 5.75 -0.28
C SER A 154 8.31 5.23 -1.45
N ILE A 155 8.11 6.02 -2.52
CA ILE A 155 7.13 5.70 -3.58
C ILE A 155 7.51 4.52 -4.48
N TRP A 156 8.75 4.00 -4.38
CA TRP A 156 9.22 2.89 -5.22
C TRP A 156 8.36 1.62 -5.08
N THR A 157 7.73 1.41 -3.94
CA THR A 157 6.88 0.23 -3.71
C THR A 157 5.50 0.35 -4.33
N LEU A 158 4.99 1.58 -4.57
CA LEU A 158 3.66 1.79 -5.17
C LEU A 158 3.54 1.16 -6.55
N LYS A 159 4.60 1.21 -7.38
CA LYS A 159 4.57 0.53 -8.67
C LYS A 159 4.45 -0.99 -8.52
N HIS A 160 5.09 -1.58 -7.50
CA HIS A 160 4.99 -3.02 -7.23
C HIS A 160 3.60 -3.40 -6.70
N GLU A 161 3.01 -2.52 -5.89
CA GLU A 161 1.63 -2.68 -5.43
C GLU A 161 0.64 -2.63 -6.60
N VAL A 162 0.78 -1.67 -7.52
CA VAL A 162 -0.03 -1.59 -8.74
C VAL A 162 0.16 -2.83 -9.63
N LEU A 163 1.39 -3.32 -9.79
CA LEU A 163 1.65 -4.58 -10.53
C LEU A 163 0.94 -5.78 -9.88
N CYS A 164 0.91 -5.87 -8.55
CA CYS A 164 0.14 -6.90 -7.85
C CYS A 164 -1.37 -6.74 -8.09
N TYR A 165 -1.90 -5.51 -8.14
CA TYR A 165 -3.31 -5.26 -8.51
C TYR A 165 -3.63 -5.72 -9.92
N VAL A 166 -2.74 -5.44 -10.87
CA VAL A 166 -2.83 -5.92 -12.25
C VAL A 166 -2.80 -7.44 -12.29
N GLY A 167 -1.95 -8.08 -11.50
CA GLY A 167 -1.91 -9.56 -11.37
C GLY A 167 -3.23 -10.15 -10.92
N VAL A 168 -3.85 -9.60 -9.86
CA VAL A 168 -5.19 -10.03 -9.39
C VAL A 168 -6.25 -9.78 -10.46
N PHE A 169 -6.18 -8.66 -11.16
CA PHE A 169 -7.13 -8.31 -12.22
C PHE A 169 -7.04 -9.28 -13.39
N ILE A 170 -5.84 -9.56 -13.92
CA ILE A 170 -5.61 -10.50 -15.03
C ILE A 170 -6.04 -11.92 -14.63
N ALA A 171 -5.62 -12.41 -13.45
CA ALA A 171 -6.02 -13.70 -12.94
C ALA A 171 -7.55 -13.80 -12.78
N GLY A 172 -8.18 -12.71 -12.35
CA GLY A 172 -9.63 -12.60 -12.23
C GLY A 172 -10.34 -12.65 -13.59
N LEU A 173 -9.82 -11.97 -14.62
CA LEU A 173 -10.31 -12.06 -16.00
C LEU A 173 -10.22 -13.49 -16.55
N ALA A 174 -9.12 -14.19 -16.25
CA ALA A 174 -8.93 -15.61 -16.59
C ALA A 174 -9.82 -16.55 -15.77
N GLY A 175 -10.61 -16.01 -14.83
CA GLY A 175 -11.54 -16.80 -14.02
C GLY A 175 -10.89 -17.54 -12.85
N ALA A 176 -9.68 -17.17 -12.44
CA ALA A 176 -8.99 -17.79 -11.31
C ALA A 176 -9.80 -17.72 -10.01
N TRP A 177 -10.51 -16.61 -9.79
CA TRP A 177 -11.26 -16.39 -8.54
C TRP A 177 -12.70 -16.94 -8.54
N LYS A 178 -13.08 -17.75 -9.55
CA LYS A 178 -14.44 -18.32 -9.65
C LYS A 178 -14.70 -19.44 -8.63
N ASN A 179 -13.68 -20.20 -8.29
CA ASN A 179 -13.75 -21.26 -7.28
C ASN A 179 -12.36 -21.53 -6.66
N SER A 180 -12.34 -22.26 -5.54
CA SER A 180 -11.11 -22.56 -4.79
C SER A 180 -10.10 -23.41 -5.56
N LEU A 181 -10.53 -24.29 -6.47
CA LEU A 181 -9.63 -25.14 -7.26
C LEU A 181 -8.86 -24.30 -8.31
N ARG A 182 -9.55 -23.40 -9.03
CA ARG A 182 -8.90 -22.50 -10.00
C ARG A 182 -7.95 -21.53 -9.29
N ALA A 183 -8.37 -21.03 -8.13
CA ALA A 183 -7.50 -20.17 -7.31
C ALA A 183 -6.27 -20.93 -6.82
N ALA A 184 -6.38 -22.19 -6.42
CA ALA A 184 -5.25 -23.03 -6.08
C ALA A 184 -4.30 -23.22 -7.27
N GLY A 185 -4.81 -23.47 -8.47
CA GLY A 185 -3.99 -23.56 -9.69
C GLY A 185 -3.24 -22.26 -10.01
N ALA A 186 -3.91 -21.11 -9.91
CA ALA A 186 -3.29 -19.81 -10.14
C ALA A 186 -2.20 -19.49 -9.10
N LEU A 187 -2.45 -19.78 -7.83
CA LEU A 187 -1.46 -19.58 -6.76
C LEU A 187 -0.31 -20.60 -6.82
N ALA A 188 -0.57 -21.83 -7.26
CA ALA A 188 0.47 -22.83 -7.52
C ALA A 188 1.38 -22.40 -8.68
N LEU A 189 0.80 -21.87 -9.77
CA LEU A 189 1.56 -21.29 -10.88
C LEU A 189 2.42 -20.12 -10.39
N TYR A 190 1.84 -19.20 -9.61
CA TYR A 190 2.57 -18.10 -8.99
C TYR A 190 3.73 -18.62 -8.11
N ALA A 191 3.48 -19.62 -7.25
CA ALA A 191 4.50 -20.21 -6.40
C ALA A 191 5.63 -20.85 -7.22
N GLY A 192 5.31 -21.52 -8.34
CA GLY A 192 6.30 -22.05 -9.29
C GLY A 192 7.17 -20.95 -9.89
N VAL A 193 6.56 -19.87 -10.40
CA VAL A 193 7.29 -18.71 -10.95
C VAL A 193 8.16 -18.06 -9.88
N TRP A 194 7.63 -17.90 -8.66
CA TRP A 194 8.39 -17.35 -7.54
C TRP A 194 9.59 -18.23 -7.18
N THR A 195 9.41 -19.55 -7.10
CA THR A 195 10.47 -20.50 -6.78
C THR A 195 11.58 -20.46 -7.83
N VAL A 196 11.21 -20.47 -9.11
CA VAL A 196 12.18 -20.34 -10.21
C VAL A 196 12.94 -19.01 -10.10
N GLY A 197 12.24 -17.89 -9.89
CA GLY A 197 12.87 -16.59 -9.68
C GLY A 197 13.81 -16.55 -8.47
N ALA A 198 13.47 -17.25 -7.39
CA ALA A 198 14.33 -17.37 -6.21
C ALA A 198 15.56 -18.25 -6.45
N MET A 199 15.43 -19.32 -7.25
CA MET A 199 16.56 -20.19 -7.64
C MET A 199 17.59 -19.47 -8.54
N PHE A 200 17.13 -18.51 -9.33
CA PHE A 200 17.97 -17.70 -10.24
C PHE A 200 18.12 -16.25 -9.72
N ALA A 201 18.12 -16.04 -8.40
CA ALA A 201 18.16 -14.71 -7.79
C ALA A 201 19.32 -13.84 -8.27
N ASP A 202 20.48 -14.43 -8.54
CA ASP A 202 21.70 -13.73 -8.98
C ASP A 202 21.58 -13.11 -10.39
N VAL A 203 20.70 -13.64 -11.24
CA VAL A 203 20.49 -13.17 -12.62
C VAL A 203 19.17 -12.41 -12.79
N VAL A 204 18.31 -12.42 -11.78
CA VAL A 204 17.03 -11.69 -11.80
C VAL A 204 17.30 -10.18 -11.66
N PRO A 205 16.78 -9.33 -12.57
CA PRO A 205 16.95 -7.89 -12.47
C PRO A 205 16.41 -7.35 -11.12
N TYR A 206 17.09 -6.34 -10.56
CA TYR A 206 16.77 -5.76 -9.24
C TYR A 206 15.27 -5.49 -9.01
N HIS A 207 14.60 -4.87 -9.99
CA HIS A 207 13.18 -4.56 -9.87
C HIS A 207 12.29 -5.81 -9.86
N ALA A 208 12.64 -6.85 -10.59
CA ALA A 208 11.94 -8.13 -10.59
C ALA A 208 12.15 -8.87 -9.26
N ALA A 209 13.37 -8.86 -8.72
CA ALA A 209 13.66 -9.42 -7.40
C ALA A 209 12.85 -8.73 -6.29
N LYS A 210 12.74 -7.39 -6.34
CA LYS A 210 11.89 -6.63 -5.41
C LYS A 210 10.41 -6.97 -5.56
N LEU A 211 9.92 -7.14 -6.80
CA LEU A 211 8.56 -7.58 -7.04
C LEU A 211 8.31 -8.98 -6.46
N LEU A 212 9.20 -9.93 -6.68
CA LEU A 212 9.10 -11.28 -6.10
C LEU A 212 9.03 -11.22 -4.57
N THR A 213 9.91 -10.43 -3.94
CA THR A 213 9.91 -10.26 -2.48
C THR A 213 8.60 -9.70 -1.95
N LEU A 214 8.08 -8.63 -2.56
CA LEU A 214 6.86 -7.94 -2.09
C LEU A 214 5.56 -8.67 -2.48
N SER A 215 5.55 -9.37 -3.61
CA SER A 215 4.37 -10.11 -4.04
C SER A 215 4.11 -11.37 -3.22
N MET A 216 5.09 -11.89 -2.46
CA MET A 216 4.90 -13.05 -1.59
C MET A 216 3.84 -12.80 -0.49
N PRO A 217 3.98 -11.80 0.40
CA PRO A 217 2.94 -11.50 1.39
C PRO A 217 1.61 -11.11 0.73
N PHE A 218 1.64 -10.46 -0.44
CA PHE A 218 0.43 -10.16 -1.19
C PHE A 218 -0.29 -11.44 -1.63
N ALA A 219 0.40 -12.42 -2.21
CA ALA A 219 -0.16 -13.70 -2.62
C ALA A 219 -0.71 -14.50 -1.42
N ILE A 220 -0.04 -14.43 -0.26
CA ILE A 220 -0.56 -14.98 0.99
C ILE A 220 -1.87 -14.28 1.38
N GLY A 221 -1.95 -12.96 1.26
CA GLY A 221 -3.19 -12.21 1.49
C GLY A 221 -4.32 -12.65 0.55
N VAL A 222 -4.04 -12.89 -0.74
CA VAL A 222 -4.99 -13.47 -1.70
C VAL A 222 -5.47 -14.84 -1.22
N ALA A 223 -4.55 -15.72 -0.81
CA ALA A 223 -4.87 -17.06 -0.29
C ALA A 223 -5.76 -16.96 0.96
N PHE A 224 -5.46 -16.03 1.87
CA PHE A 224 -6.26 -15.80 3.09
C PHE A 224 -7.69 -15.36 2.77
N TRP A 225 -7.89 -14.53 1.74
CA TRP A 225 -9.24 -14.18 1.31
C TRP A 225 -9.98 -15.36 0.68
N ILE A 226 -9.33 -16.13 -0.20
CA ILE A 226 -9.96 -17.24 -0.91
C ILE A 226 -10.37 -18.37 0.05
N TRP A 227 -9.51 -18.71 1.00
CA TRP A 227 -9.76 -19.80 1.97
C TRP A 227 -10.13 -19.32 3.38
N ARG A 228 -10.68 -18.09 3.51
CA ARG A 228 -11.04 -17.50 4.81
C ARG A 228 -12.01 -18.35 5.64
N ASP A 229 -12.80 -19.19 5.00
CA ASP A 229 -13.73 -20.14 5.61
C ASP A 229 -13.02 -21.35 6.27
N ARG A 230 -11.79 -21.62 5.89
CA ARG A 230 -10.95 -22.72 6.42
C ARG A 230 -9.88 -22.23 7.41
N ILE A 231 -9.54 -20.95 7.40
CA ILE A 231 -8.49 -20.38 8.24
C ILE A 231 -9.06 -20.10 9.63
N VAL A 232 -8.52 -20.81 10.62
CA VAL A 232 -8.82 -20.60 12.04
C VAL A 232 -7.86 -19.56 12.60
N LEU A 233 -8.36 -18.59 13.36
CA LEU A 233 -7.56 -17.56 14.02
C LEU A 233 -7.35 -17.95 15.48
N HIS A 234 -6.13 -18.40 15.83
CA HIS A 234 -5.77 -18.83 17.17
C HIS A 234 -4.31 -18.46 17.50
N PRO A 235 -3.99 -17.97 18.72
CA PRO A 235 -2.63 -17.51 19.05
C PRO A 235 -1.61 -18.66 19.01
N VAL A 236 -2.00 -19.89 19.30
CA VAL A 236 -1.10 -21.05 19.22
C VAL A 236 -0.65 -21.34 17.79
N ILE A 237 -1.53 -21.15 16.79
CA ILE A 237 -1.15 -21.31 15.38
C ILE A 237 -0.15 -20.22 14.99
N PHE A 238 -0.35 -18.98 15.45
CA PHE A 238 0.64 -17.92 15.25
C PHE A 238 1.99 -18.29 15.88
N ALA A 239 2.00 -18.74 17.14
CA ALA A 239 3.22 -19.14 17.83
C ALA A 239 3.95 -20.28 17.10
N ALA A 240 3.21 -21.29 16.62
CA ALA A 240 3.78 -22.39 15.85
C ALA A 240 4.39 -21.90 14.51
N LEU A 241 3.68 -21.04 13.76
CA LEU A 241 4.20 -20.46 12.52
C LEU A 241 5.45 -19.60 12.78
N ALA A 242 5.46 -18.82 13.84
CA ALA A 242 6.62 -17.99 14.22
C ALA A 242 7.82 -18.88 14.61
N ALA A 243 7.59 -19.96 15.37
CA ALA A 243 8.64 -20.91 15.74
C ALA A 243 9.23 -21.60 14.50
N VAL A 244 8.38 -22.04 13.57
CA VAL A 244 8.84 -22.65 12.30
C VAL A 244 9.62 -21.64 11.45
N ALA A 245 9.12 -20.41 11.31
CA ALA A 245 9.82 -19.35 10.59
C ALA A 245 11.20 -19.05 11.21
N TRP A 246 11.27 -19.01 12.53
CA TRP A 246 12.53 -18.84 13.24
C TRP A 246 13.50 -20.02 13.03
N ALA A 247 13.02 -21.26 13.15
CA ALA A 247 13.83 -22.47 12.96
C ALA A 247 14.36 -22.61 11.52
N MET A 248 13.63 -22.06 10.54
CA MET A 248 14.02 -22.08 9.13
C MET A 248 14.79 -20.80 8.71
N ALA A 249 15.16 -19.94 9.66
CA ALA A 249 15.99 -18.77 9.36
C ALA A 249 17.33 -19.20 8.73
N GLY A 250 17.76 -18.49 7.69
CA GLY A 250 18.96 -18.84 6.93
C GLY A 250 18.77 -19.92 5.85
N THR A 251 17.57 -20.51 5.72
CA THR A 251 17.25 -21.43 4.62
C THR A 251 16.52 -20.71 3.47
N PRO A 252 16.41 -21.29 2.27
CA PRO A 252 15.59 -20.74 1.19
C PRO A 252 14.10 -20.55 1.53
N LEU A 253 13.60 -21.22 2.58
CA LEU A 253 12.23 -21.11 3.07
C LEU A 253 12.03 -19.97 4.07
N ALA A 254 13.10 -19.30 4.51
CA ALA A 254 13.04 -18.24 5.52
C ALA A 254 12.04 -17.12 5.13
N LEU A 255 12.16 -16.59 3.91
CA LEU A 255 11.28 -15.51 3.44
C LEU A 255 9.80 -15.93 3.32
N PRO A 256 9.43 -17.05 2.66
CA PRO A 256 8.04 -17.50 2.60
C PRO A 256 7.42 -17.77 3.98
N LEU A 257 8.17 -18.41 4.89
CA LEU A 257 7.67 -18.73 6.21
C LEU A 257 7.54 -17.48 7.10
N PHE A 258 8.49 -16.56 7.02
CA PHE A 258 8.39 -15.26 7.69
C PHE A 258 7.18 -14.47 7.18
N ALA A 259 6.99 -14.38 5.86
CA ALA A 259 5.84 -13.70 5.25
C ALA A 259 4.52 -14.36 5.68
N LEU A 260 4.46 -15.70 5.76
CA LEU A 260 3.27 -16.42 6.21
C LEU A 260 2.97 -16.15 7.69
N ALA A 261 3.97 -16.26 8.58
CA ALA A 261 3.82 -16.01 10.01
C ALA A 261 3.36 -14.56 10.27
N LEU A 262 4.00 -13.58 9.59
CA LEU A 262 3.66 -12.17 9.72
C LEU A 262 2.27 -11.87 9.16
N SER A 263 1.89 -12.44 8.02
CA SER A 263 0.54 -12.29 7.45
C SER A 263 -0.51 -12.87 8.38
N TYR A 264 -0.24 -14.05 8.95
CA TYR A 264 -1.14 -14.67 9.93
C TYR A 264 -1.31 -13.79 11.18
N ALA A 265 -0.21 -13.29 11.76
CA ALA A 265 -0.23 -12.34 12.87
C ALA A 265 -1.05 -11.09 12.53
N THR A 266 -0.85 -10.53 11.32
CA THR A 266 -1.57 -9.37 10.83
C THR A 266 -3.07 -9.61 10.83
N PHE A 267 -3.55 -10.72 10.28
CA PHE A 267 -4.99 -11.02 10.24
C PHE A 267 -5.54 -11.41 11.61
N TRP A 268 -4.76 -12.07 12.45
CA TRP A 268 -5.16 -12.33 13.82
C TRP A 268 -5.36 -11.02 14.60
N LEU A 269 -4.38 -10.09 14.55
CA LEU A 269 -4.48 -8.77 15.17
C LEU A 269 -5.58 -7.91 14.53
N ALA A 270 -5.85 -8.08 13.25
CA ALA A 270 -6.90 -7.34 12.54
C ALA A 270 -8.30 -7.70 13.03
N TYR A 271 -8.54 -8.96 13.35
CA TYR A 271 -9.90 -9.44 13.52
C TYR A 271 -10.22 -9.95 14.93
N VAL A 272 -9.24 -10.44 15.70
CA VAL A 272 -9.51 -11.04 17.01
C VAL A 272 -9.61 -9.99 18.12
N PRO A 273 -8.67 -9.04 18.31
CA PRO A 273 -8.80 -8.03 19.36
C PRO A 273 -10.02 -7.13 19.10
N GLY A 274 -10.82 -6.95 20.15
CA GLY A 274 -12.05 -6.14 20.14
C GLY A 274 -12.00 -4.96 21.11
N GLY A 275 -13.16 -4.35 21.36
CA GLY A 275 -13.32 -3.30 22.34
C GLY A 275 -12.78 -1.93 21.91
N ALA A 276 -12.06 -1.23 22.79
CA ALA A 276 -11.61 0.15 22.56
C ALA A 276 -10.69 0.31 21.35
N VAL A 277 -9.92 -0.72 21.00
CA VAL A 277 -8.98 -0.70 19.87
C VAL A 277 -9.71 -0.46 18.53
N ARG A 278 -10.90 -1.02 18.37
CA ARG A 278 -11.73 -0.84 17.16
C ARG A 278 -12.28 0.58 16.98
N ARG A 279 -12.27 1.40 18.03
CA ARG A 279 -12.68 2.81 17.92
C ARG A 279 -11.77 3.60 16.97
N PHE A 280 -10.53 3.13 16.73
CA PHE A 280 -9.63 3.73 15.76
C PHE A 280 -10.22 3.78 14.34
N ASN A 281 -11.10 2.85 13.98
CA ASN A 281 -11.79 2.85 12.68
C ASN A 281 -12.74 4.05 12.46
N ARG A 282 -13.08 4.80 13.53
CA ARG A 282 -13.87 6.04 13.42
C ARG A 282 -13.05 7.21 12.90
N LEU A 283 -11.72 7.10 12.99
CA LEU A 283 -10.79 8.07 12.42
C LEU A 283 -10.64 7.79 10.91
N GLY A 284 -10.09 8.75 10.18
CA GLY A 284 -9.74 8.58 8.77
C GLY A 284 -8.61 7.54 8.56
N ASP A 285 -8.45 7.08 7.33
CA ASP A 285 -7.31 6.22 6.97
C ASP A 285 -6.09 7.08 6.61
N TYR A 286 -5.38 7.54 7.62
CA TYR A 286 -4.22 8.43 7.47
C TYR A 286 -2.95 7.69 7.03
N SER A 287 -2.98 6.35 6.95
CA SER A 287 -1.80 5.52 6.67
C SER A 287 -1.16 5.84 5.33
N TYR A 288 -1.97 6.11 4.30
CA TYR A 288 -1.46 6.44 2.97
C TYR A 288 -0.79 7.82 2.94
N GLY A 289 -1.40 8.82 3.56
CA GLY A 289 -0.79 10.14 3.73
C GLY A 289 0.56 10.04 4.46
N ILE A 290 0.62 9.35 5.62
CA ILE A 290 1.89 9.14 6.34
C ILE A 290 2.93 8.52 5.40
N TYR A 291 2.55 7.50 4.63
CA TYR A 291 3.45 6.80 3.73
C TYR A 291 4.05 7.71 2.64
N VAL A 292 3.27 8.61 2.04
CA VAL A 292 3.75 9.46 0.94
C VAL A 292 4.40 10.78 1.41
N TYR A 293 4.00 11.31 2.59
CA TYR A 293 4.51 12.58 3.10
C TYR A 293 5.69 12.43 4.07
N ALA A 294 5.88 11.27 4.74
CA ALA A 294 6.94 11.11 5.73
C ALA A 294 8.33 11.38 5.15
N PHE A 295 8.65 10.75 4.03
CA PHE A 295 10.00 10.84 3.45
C PHE A 295 10.41 12.28 3.11
N PRO A 296 9.62 13.07 2.33
CA PRO A 296 9.96 14.47 2.06
C PRO A 296 10.02 15.34 3.31
N LEU A 297 9.14 15.11 4.30
CA LEU A 297 9.16 15.88 5.54
C LEU A 297 10.34 15.53 6.44
N GLN A 298 10.79 14.27 6.47
CA GLN A 298 12.02 13.88 7.15
C GLN A 298 13.26 14.54 6.53
N GLY A 299 13.35 14.59 5.18
CA GLY A 299 14.39 15.32 4.48
C GLY A 299 14.34 16.82 4.75
N LEU A 300 13.14 17.42 4.79
CA LEU A 300 12.94 18.83 5.16
C LEU A 300 13.39 19.12 6.59
N VAL A 301 13.16 18.20 7.53
CA VAL A 301 13.64 18.34 8.93
C VAL A 301 15.17 18.36 8.97
N VAL A 302 15.85 17.50 8.20
CA VAL A 302 17.34 17.56 8.10
C VAL A 302 17.80 18.88 7.49
N TYR A 303 17.10 19.40 6.47
CA TYR A 303 17.41 20.68 5.86
C TYR A 303 17.30 21.85 6.85
N LEU A 304 16.24 21.88 7.66
CA LEU A 304 15.95 23.00 8.57
C LEU A 304 16.80 22.98 9.84
N PHE A 305 17.13 21.81 10.36
CA PHE A 305 17.76 21.65 11.68
C PHE A 305 19.19 21.10 11.62
N GLY A 306 19.69 20.77 10.42
CA GLY A 306 21.03 20.21 10.22
C GLY A 306 21.16 18.74 10.66
N PRO A 307 22.39 18.27 10.92
CA PRO A 307 22.65 16.88 11.31
C PRO A 307 21.89 16.45 12.57
N GLN A 308 21.29 15.29 12.55
CA GLN A 308 20.39 14.78 13.60
C GLN A 308 20.65 13.31 13.87
N THR A 309 20.26 12.85 15.06
CA THR A 309 20.09 11.42 15.32
C THR A 309 18.79 10.92 14.68
N PRO A 310 18.68 9.62 14.34
CA PRO A 310 17.43 9.05 13.84
C PRO A 310 16.22 9.32 14.75
N LEU A 311 16.40 9.29 16.06
CA LEU A 311 15.33 9.55 17.04
C LEU A 311 14.83 11.00 16.97
N GLN A 312 15.74 11.97 16.83
CA GLN A 312 15.38 13.38 16.66
C GLN A 312 14.63 13.59 15.35
N ASN A 313 15.11 13.01 14.24
CA ASN A 313 14.43 13.09 12.95
C ASN A 313 13.00 12.50 13.01
N MET A 314 12.83 11.31 13.63
CA MET A 314 11.51 10.72 13.86
C MET A 314 10.57 11.68 14.61
N GLY A 315 11.02 12.19 15.76
CA GLY A 315 10.18 13.03 16.62
C GLY A 315 9.77 14.34 15.94
N LEU A 316 10.71 15.00 15.27
CA LEU A 316 10.47 16.28 14.58
C LEU A 316 9.60 16.09 13.32
N ALA A 317 9.77 14.99 12.60
CA ALA A 317 9.01 14.74 11.37
C ALA A 317 7.61 14.14 11.62
N PHE A 318 7.39 13.44 12.74
CA PHE A 318 6.14 12.72 12.98
C PHE A 318 4.91 13.65 13.03
N VAL A 319 4.99 14.72 13.81
CA VAL A 319 3.86 15.64 14.00
C VAL A 319 3.46 16.33 12.69
N PRO A 320 4.38 16.99 11.94
CA PRO A 320 4.00 17.58 10.66
C PRO A 320 3.52 16.55 9.64
N THR A 321 4.12 15.34 9.60
CA THR A 321 3.65 14.26 8.74
C THR A 321 2.21 13.85 9.06
N LEU A 322 1.88 13.68 10.33
CA LEU A 322 0.53 13.33 10.76
C LEU A 322 -0.48 14.43 10.40
N LEU A 323 -0.15 15.69 10.65
CA LEU A 323 -1.03 16.83 10.32
C LEU A 323 -1.31 16.91 8.82
N VAL A 324 -0.28 16.83 7.97
CA VAL A 324 -0.44 16.86 6.51
C VAL A 324 -1.23 15.63 6.04
N SER A 325 -1.03 14.46 6.66
CA SER A 325 -1.78 13.24 6.33
C SER A 325 -3.26 13.34 6.68
N ILE A 326 -3.61 13.97 7.81
CA ILE A 326 -4.99 14.26 8.20
C ILE A 326 -5.63 15.21 7.19
N LEU A 327 -4.94 16.29 6.83
CA LEU A 327 -5.43 17.26 5.83
C LEU A 327 -5.61 16.57 4.46
N SER A 328 -4.63 15.80 4.00
CA SER A 328 -4.70 15.04 2.75
C SER A 328 -5.91 14.10 2.73
N TRP A 329 -6.13 13.35 3.80
CA TRP A 329 -7.30 12.47 3.90
C TRP A 329 -8.61 13.22 3.73
N HIS A 330 -8.83 14.27 4.52
CA HIS A 330 -10.11 14.97 4.54
C HIS A 330 -10.35 15.86 3.32
N LEU A 331 -9.31 16.47 2.77
CA LEU A 331 -9.43 17.43 1.66
C LEU A 331 -9.27 16.77 0.28
N VAL A 332 -8.55 15.66 0.18
CA VAL A 332 -8.18 15.07 -1.12
C VAL A 332 -8.67 13.63 -1.25
N GLU A 333 -8.23 12.71 -0.37
CA GLU A 333 -8.42 11.28 -0.56
C GLU A 333 -9.87 10.85 -0.36
N GLN A 334 -10.47 11.19 0.77
CA GLN A 334 -11.86 10.84 1.10
C GLN A 334 -12.86 11.45 0.10
N PRO A 335 -12.78 12.75 -0.27
CA PRO A 335 -13.65 13.34 -1.28
C PRO A 335 -13.50 12.69 -2.66
N ALA A 336 -12.27 12.34 -3.07
CA ALA A 336 -12.04 11.63 -4.33
C ALA A 336 -12.73 10.27 -4.34
N MET A 337 -12.56 9.47 -3.29
CA MET A 337 -13.20 8.16 -3.17
C MET A 337 -14.73 8.25 -3.13
N ALA A 338 -15.28 9.29 -2.49
CA ALA A 338 -16.73 9.51 -2.42
C ALA A 338 -17.35 9.76 -3.81
N ARG A 339 -16.58 10.31 -4.76
CA ARG A 339 -17.03 10.58 -6.14
C ARG A 339 -17.14 9.33 -7.01
N LYS A 340 -16.69 8.15 -6.55
CA LYS A 340 -16.70 6.90 -7.34
C LYS A 340 -18.05 6.62 -8.01
N ALA A 341 -19.15 6.71 -7.25
CA ALA A 341 -20.49 6.39 -7.79
C ALA A 341 -20.94 7.41 -8.85
N ALA A 342 -20.60 8.68 -8.69
CA ALA A 342 -20.89 9.73 -9.68
C ALA A 342 -20.10 9.51 -10.98
N ILE A 343 -18.80 9.21 -10.88
CA ILE A 343 -17.95 8.93 -12.03
C ILE A 343 -18.44 7.68 -12.78
N LEU A 344 -18.82 6.61 -12.07
CA LEU A 344 -19.36 5.42 -12.71
C LEU A 344 -20.67 5.70 -13.46
N ARG A 345 -21.53 6.57 -12.94
CA ARG A 345 -22.75 6.99 -13.63
C ARG A 345 -22.43 7.76 -14.92
N LEU A 346 -21.48 8.70 -14.85
CA LEU A 346 -21.04 9.47 -16.02
C LEU A 346 -20.43 8.58 -17.12
N LEU A 347 -19.73 7.52 -16.73
CA LEU A 347 -19.15 6.54 -17.65
C LEU A 347 -20.15 5.48 -18.14
N GLY A 348 -21.42 5.53 -17.75
CA GLY A 348 -22.44 4.55 -18.14
C GLY A 348 -22.39 3.21 -17.37
N TYR A 349 -21.59 3.13 -16.30
CA TYR A 349 -21.43 1.94 -15.43
C TYR A 349 -22.17 2.07 -14.10
N GLY A 350 -23.05 3.06 -13.95
CA GLY A 350 -23.88 3.22 -12.76
C GLY A 350 -24.92 2.08 -12.61
N PRO A 351 -25.47 1.88 -11.40
CA PRO A 351 -26.62 0.99 -11.24
C PRO A 351 -27.71 1.44 -12.21
N ARG A 352 -28.24 0.51 -13.01
CA ARG A 352 -29.43 0.81 -13.80
C ARG A 352 -30.53 1.16 -12.82
N ALA A 353 -31.22 2.29 -13.07
CA ALA A 353 -32.41 2.63 -12.32
C ALA A 353 -33.34 1.39 -12.27
N PRO A 354 -33.96 1.08 -11.12
CA PRO A 354 -34.97 0.05 -11.08
C PRO A 354 -35.95 0.33 -12.23
N ARG A 355 -36.18 -0.64 -13.11
CA ARG A 355 -37.22 -0.51 -14.12
C ARG A 355 -38.52 -0.38 -13.33
N LEU A 356 -39.16 0.77 -13.43
CA LEU A 356 -40.51 0.93 -12.91
C LEU A 356 -41.36 -0.05 -13.70
N THR A 357 -41.80 -1.10 -13.06
CA THR A 357 -42.87 -1.95 -13.59
C THR A 357 -44.19 -1.33 -13.19
N ASP A 358 -45.10 -1.20 -14.14
CA ASP A 358 -46.51 -0.88 -13.88
C ASP A 358 -47.11 -1.92 -12.90
N PRO A 359 -48.16 -1.60 -12.13
CA PRO A 359 -48.88 -2.60 -11.31
C PRO A 359 -49.23 -3.87 -12.02
N ASP A 360 -49.33 -3.88 -13.36
CA ASP A 360 -49.61 -5.02 -14.24
C ASP A 360 -48.33 -5.77 -14.69
N GLY A 361 -47.13 -5.45 -14.17
CA GLY A 361 -45.88 -6.16 -14.49
C GLY A 361 -45.26 -5.82 -15.85
N LEU A 362 -45.76 -4.81 -16.57
CA LEU A 362 -45.24 -4.39 -17.87
C LEU A 362 -44.14 -3.35 -17.73
N ASN A 363 -43.06 -3.46 -18.54
CA ASN A 363 -41.96 -2.52 -18.59
C ASN A 363 -42.44 -1.15 -19.13
N VAL A 364 -42.45 -0.12 -18.30
CA VAL A 364 -42.76 1.26 -18.70
C VAL A 364 -41.48 1.97 -19.10
N ASP A 365 -41.36 2.39 -20.34
CA ASP A 365 -40.29 3.25 -20.83
C ASP A 365 -40.52 4.68 -20.33
N PRO A 366 -39.65 5.24 -19.47
CA PRO A 366 -39.83 6.61 -18.95
C PRO A 366 -39.78 7.70 -20.02
N ALA A 367 -39.30 7.42 -21.23
CA ALA A 367 -39.21 8.39 -22.34
C ALA A 367 -40.57 8.63 -23.08
N ARG A 368 -41.65 7.93 -22.74
CA ARG A 368 -42.97 8.08 -23.40
C ARG A 368 -43.98 8.95 -22.65
N ARG A 369 -43.55 9.68 -21.62
CA ARG A 369 -44.39 10.71 -20.95
C ARG A 369 -43.79 12.11 -21.17
N LEU A 370 -43.77 12.58 -22.38
CA LEU A 370 -43.71 14.00 -22.74
C LEU A 370 -44.70 14.24 -23.88
#